data_5d32a0771c6c554af4299b54f9260c56
#
_entry.id   5d32a0771c6c554af4299b54f9260c56
#
_cell.length_a   1.000
_cell.length_b   1.000
_cell.length_c   1.000
_cell.angle_alpha   90.00
_cell.angle_beta   90.00
_cell.angle_gamma   90.00
#
_symmetry.space_group_name_H-M   'P 1'
#
loop_
_entity.id
_entity.type
_entity.pdbx_description
1 polymer ?
#
loop_
_entity_poly.entity_id
_entity_poly.type
_entity_poly.pdbx_seq_one_letter_code
_entity_poly.pdbx_strand_id
1 'polypeptide(L)'
;MYLMVLGLLVAVIFLGLEVKGSRSWFEFGPVRFQPAEVSKITTSLLLATVMSQQSFKIDRLKDLMLVALVIGIPMMVILAESETGSALVYAGFIFVLYREGFSGWWLFAIGMAILLFILTLVTSAYTAILVLIGVVFFINALNEGKLNWELGANIAAFLLLCFLPWIMEKAAGPESFLEKVKPLYVLIGIALVSIPFFVIKGYKSHNRFLSLSSLGVVAGIMLVFSTDFIFNNIMQDHQRKRIEVLLGLKEDPAGVGYNVNQSMIAIGSGGVTGKGFLNGTQTTFGFVPEQSTDFIFCTVGEEWGFVGCLVVILLYVFMIWRIIADSERSREAFTRIYGYCVASCIFMHLFINIGMTIGLMPVIGIPLPLLSYGGSSLWAFTVLIFIFIALYRREKKYY
;
A
#
# COMPACT_ATOMS: atom_id res chain seq x y z
N MET A 1 -13.61 9.27 -23.11
CA MET A 1 -14.12 8.65 -21.88
C MET A 1 -13.28 9.02 -20.66
N TYR A 2 -11.95 8.79 -20.63
CA TYR A 2 -11.08 9.15 -19.52
C TYR A 2 -11.15 10.64 -19.13
N LEU A 3 -10.99 11.57 -20.10
CA LEU A 3 -11.07 13.00 -19.82
C LEU A 3 -12.46 13.45 -19.31
N MET A 4 -13.51 12.82 -19.78
CA MET A 4 -14.88 13.07 -19.31
C MET A 4 -15.03 12.67 -17.83
N VAL A 5 -14.55 11.48 -17.45
CA VAL A 5 -14.60 11.03 -16.05
C VAL A 5 -13.67 11.85 -15.17
N LEU A 6 -12.51 12.26 -15.69
CA LEU A 6 -11.64 13.20 -14.98
C LEU A 6 -12.34 14.55 -14.74
N GLY A 7 -13.09 15.05 -15.73
CA GLY A 7 -13.94 16.23 -15.56
C GLY A 7 -15.02 16.05 -14.48
N LEU A 8 -15.62 14.85 -14.38
CA LEU A 8 -16.58 14.53 -13.32
C LEU A 8 -15.91 14.47 -11.92
N LEU A 9 -14.68 13.93 -11.82
CA LEU A 9 -13.91 13.96 -10.59
C LEU A 9 -13.63 15.40 -10.13
N VAL A 10 -13.22 16.26 -11.05
CA VAL A 10 -13.01 17.68 -10.72
C VAL A 10 -14.33 18.37 -10.37
N ALA A 11 -15.41 18.08 -11.09
CA ALA A 11 -16.72 18.66 -10.83
C ALA A 11 -17.29 18.27 -9.45
N VAL A 12 -17.03 17.05 -8.97
CA VAL A 12 -17.54 16.59 -7.66
C VAL A 12 -16.92 17.38 -6.48
N ILE A 13 -15.70 17.89 -6.64
CA ILE A 13 -15.06 18.74 -5.61
C ILE A 13 -15.90 20.00 -5.34
N PHE A 14 -16.50 20.57 -6.39
CA PHE A 14 -17.26 21.83 -6.32
C PHE A 14 -18.77 21.59 -6.12
N LEU A 15 -19.32 20.55 -6.72
CA LEU A 15 -20.75 20.29 -6.81
C LEU A 15 -21.19 19.08 -5.95
N GLY A 16 -20.24 18.33 -5.39
CA GLY A 16 -20.52 17.13 -4.63
C GLY A 16 -21.02 17.40 -3.22
N LEU A 17 -21.77 16.43 -2.69
CA LEU A 17 -22.20 16.42 -1.29
C LEU A 17 -21.01 16.05 -0.39
N GLU A 18 -20.93 16.74 0.72
CA GLU A 18 -19.96 16.43 1.77
C GLU A 18 -20.49 15.28 2.65
N VAL A 19 -19.83 14.14 2.56
CA VAL A 19 -20.14 12.95 3.37
C VAL A 19 -18.90 12.58 4.19
N LYS A 20 -19.00 12.63 5.51
CA LYS A 20 -17.91 12.27 6.43
C LYS A 20 -16.60 13.05 6.18
N GLY A 21 -16.70 14.31 5.73
CA GLY A 21 -15.54 15.17 5.47
C GLY A 21 -14.92 15.02 4.08
N SER A 22 -15.48 14.22 3.18
CA SER A 22 -15.07 14.13 1.78
C SER A 22 -16.20 14.57 0.84
N ARG A 23 -15.86 15.25 -0.27
CA ARG A 23 -16.80 15.66 -1.31
C ARG A 23 -16.61 14.79 -2.55
N SER A 24 -17.11 13.55 -2.49
CA SER A 24 -16.86 12.53 -3.51
C SER A 24 -18.14 11.94 -4.11
N TRP A 25 -19.31 12.44 -3.73
CA TRP A 25 -20.60 11.88 -4.12
C TRP A 25 -21.49 12.88 -4.84
N PHE A 26 -22.04 12.46 -5.98
CA PHE A 26 -23.22 13.11 -6.56
C PHE A 26 -24.49 12.41 -6.09
N GLU A 27 -25.52 13.16 -5.72
CA GLU A 27 -26.83 12.64 -5.35
C GLU A 27 -27.87 13.05 -6.41
N PHE A 28 -28.47 12.06 -7.02
CA PHE A 28 -29.55 12.22 -7.98
C PHE A 28 -30.81 11.53 -7.44
N GLY A 29 -31.48 12.23 -6.53
CA GLY A 29 -32.63 11.65 -5.81
C GLY A 29 -32.20 10.45 -4.95
N PRO A 30 -32.75 9.25 -5.17
CA PRO A 30 -32.41 8.06 -4.37
C PRO A 30 -31.06 7.41 -4.75
N VAL A 31 -30.43 7.85 -5.86
CA VAL A 31 -29.21 7.25 -6.39
C VAL A 31 -28.01 8.11 -6.03
N ARG A 32 -27.04 7.51 -5.36
CA ARG A 32 -25.73 8.10 -5.09
C ARG A 32 -24.70 7.56 -6.07
N PHE A 33 -23.98 8.44 -6.70
CA PHE A 33 -22.96 8.11 -7.71
C PHE A 33 -21.60 8.65 -7.28
N GLN A 34 -20.58 7.78 -7.28
CA GLN A 34 -19.21 8.11 -6.93
C GLN A 34 -18.34 8.06 -8.18
N PRO A 35 -17.86 9.20 -8.71
CA PRO A 35 -17.03 9.22 -9.92
C PRO A 35 -15.72 8.45 -9.78
N ALA A 36 -15.14 8.36 -8.56
CA ALA A 36 -13.94 7.61 -8.27
C ALA A 36 -14.06 6.12 -8.65
N GLU A 37 -15.25 5.52 -8.47
CA GLU A 37 -15.50 4.12 -8.86
C GLU A 37 -15.39 3.92 -10.36
N VAL A 38 -15.98 4.82 -11.16
CA VAL A 38 -15.93 4.76 -12.62
C VAL A 38 -14.55 5.14 -13.16
N SER A 39 -13.83 6.00 -12.46
CA SER A 39 -12.50 6.43 -12.87
C SER A 39 -11.50 5.27 -12.92
N LYS A 40 -11.62 4.26 -12.05
CA LYS A 40 -10.81 3.03 -12.09
C LYS A 40 -10.98 2.27 -13.41
N ILE A 41 -12.21 2.19 -13.93
CA ILE A 41 -12.52 1.53 -15.22
C ILE A 41 -11.83 2.28 -16.37
N THR A 42 -12.01 3.60 -16.41
CA THR A 42 -11.47 4.42 -17.51
C THR A 42 -9.96 4.52 -17.48
N THR A 43 -9.36 4.55 -16.29
CA THR A 43 -7.90 4.50 -16.10
C THR A 43 -7.35 3.15 -16.55
N SER A 44 -8.00 2.05 -16.18
CA SER A 44 -7.60 0.69 -16.60
C SER A 44 -7.65 0.54 -18.12
N LEU A 45 -8.70 1.05 -18.79
CA LEU A 45 -8.82 1.03 -20.25
C LEU A 45 -7.74 1.88 -20.92
N LEU A 46 -7.50 3.09 -20.41
CA LEU A 46 -6.48 3.98 -20.98
C LEU A 46 -5.08 3.41 -20.77
N LEU A 47 -4.80 2.87 -19.59
CA LEU A 47 -3.53 2.24 -19.27
C LEU A 47 -3.28 1.05 -20.23
N ALA A 48 -4.28 0.18 -20.41
CA ALA A 48 -4.20 -0.92 -21.36
C ALA A 48 -3.98 -0.42 -22.81
N THR A 49 -4.66 0.67 -23.21
CA THR A 49 -4.48 1.28 -24.54
C THR A 49 -3.06 1.81 -24.76
N VAL A 50 -2.52 2.52 -23.78
CA VAL A 50 -1.18 3.13 -23.86
C VAL A 50 -0.11 2.05 -23.88
N MET A 51 -0.19 1.10 -22.95
CA MET A 51 0.84 0.06 -22.82
C MET A 51 0.77 -1.03 -23.89
N SER A 52 -0.36 -1.21 -24.57
CA SER A 52 -0.49 -2.17 -25.69
C SER A 52 0.07 -1.67 -27.01
N GLN A 53 0.46 -0.39 -27.12
CA GLN A 53 1.04 0.15 -28.35
C GLN A 53 2.40 -0.47 -28.65
N GLN A 54 2.67 -0.80 -29.90
CA GLN A 54 3.96 -1.36 -30.34
C GLN A 54 5.16 -0.44 -30.08
N SER A 55 4.92 0.88 -30.02
CA SER A 55 5.94 1.89 -29.75
C SER A 55 6.28 2.01 -28.26
N PHE A 56 5.44 1.49 -27.36
CA PHE A 56 5.61 1.59 -25.92
C PHE A 56 6.80 0.75 -25.41
N LYS A 57 7.62 1.36 -24.61
CA LYS A 57 8.74 0.68 -23.91
C LYS A 57 8.84 1.20 -22.48
N ILE A 58 8.64 0.32 -21.52
CA ILE A 58 8.63 0.67 -20.09
C ILE A 58 9.97 1.27 -19.60
N ASP A 59 11.07 0.97 -20.28
CA ASP A 59 12.41 1.51 -19.96
C ASP A 59 12.59 2.96 -20.47
N ARG A 60 11.70 3.46 -21.32
CA ARG A 60 11.77 4.84 -21.80
C ARG A 60 11.12 5.79 -20.80
N LEU A 61 11.86 6.76 -20.34
CA LEU A 61 11.37 7.76 -19.38
C LEU A 61 10.08 8.46 -19.86
N LYS A 62 9.94 8.75 -21.15
CA LYS A 62 8.74 9.38 -21.72
C LYS A 62 7.49 8.50 -21.57
N ASP A 63 7.62 7.20 -21.84
CA ASP A 63 6.52 6.25 -21.76
C ASP A 63 6.14 5.98 -20.30
N LEU A 64 7.16 5.89 -19.42
CA LEU A 64 6.96 5.76 -17.99
C LEU A 64 6.27 7.01 -17.41
N MET A 65 6.68 8.22 -17.83
CA MET A 65 6.02 9.46 -17.40
C MET A 65 4.57 9.52 -17.88
N LEU A 66 4.28 9.06 -19.10
CA LEU A 66 2.90 9.01 -19.63
C LEU A 66 2.03 8.09 -18.75
N VAL A 67 2.52 6.90 -18.42
CA VAL A 67 1.81 5.97 -17.54
C VAL A 67 1.65 6.56 -16.13
N ALA A 68 2.68 7.19 -15.59
CA ALA A 68 2.62 7.87 -14.30
C ALA A 68 1.57 9.01 -14.29
N LEU A 69 1.42 9.75 -15.39
CA LEU A 69 0.37 10.77 -15.55
C LEU A 69 -1.02 10.15 -15.63
N VAL A 70 -1.19 9.07 -16.40
CA VAL A 70 -2.48 8.36 -16.53
C VAL A 70 -2.98 7.84 -15.18
N ILE A 71 -2.10 7.35 -14.34
CA ILE A 71 -2.44 6.86 -12.99
C ILE A 71 -2.49 8.02 -11.99
N GLY A 72 -1.52 8.91 -12.04
CA GLY A 72 -1.31 9.95 -11.04
C GLY A 72 -2.35 11.08 -11.07
N ILE A 73 -2.81 11.50 -12.26
CA ILE A 73 -3.78 12.60 -12.33
C ILE A 73 -5.09 12.25 -11.61
N PRO A 74 -5.78 11.13 -11.91
CA PRO A 74 -6.99 10.77 -11.16
C PRO A 74 -6.71 10.57 -9.67
N MET A 75 -5.59 9.92 -9.33
CA MET A 75 -5.19 9.71 -7.94
C MET A 75 -5.05 11.04 -7.17
N MET A 76 -4.41 12.04 -7.77
CA MET A 76 -4.23 13.37 -7.14
C MET A 76 -5.56 14.11 -7.00
N VAL A 77 -6.47 14.01 -7.99
CA VAL A 77 -7.80 14.62 -7.90
C VAL A 77 -8.61 13.96 -6.78
N ILE A 78 -8.60 12.62 -6.68
CA ILE A 78 -9.28 11.87 -5.62
C ILE A 78 -8.70 12.23 -4.24
N LEU A 79 -7.39 12.42 -4.12
CA LEU A 79 -6.77 12.90 -2.89
C LEU A 79 -7.24 14.33 -2.52
N ALA A 80 -7.46 15.19 -3.52
CA ALA A 80 -8.00 16.53 -3.32
C ALA A 80 -9.47 16.52 -2.84
N GLU A 81 -10.24 15.46 -3.17
CA GLU A 81 -11.58 15.18 -2.62
C GLU A 81 -11.54 14.73 -1.14
N SER A 82 -10.35 14.61 -0.54
CA SER A 82 -10.10 14.02 0.79
C SER A 82 -10.48 12.52 0.88
N GLU A 83 -10.51 11.82 -0.25
CA GLU A 83 -10.83 10.40 -0.34
C GLU A 83 -9.58 9.54 -0.50
N THR A 84 -8.89 9.31 0.61
CA THR A 84 -7.63 8.56 0.63
C THR A 84 -7.79 7.09 0.23
N GLY A 85 -8.97 6.51 0.47
CA GLY A 85 -9.27 5.13 0.18
C GLY A 85 -9.20 4.79 -1.30
N SER A 86 -10.03 5.44 -2.10
CA SER A 86 -10.04 5.25 -3.54
C SER A 86 -8.70 5.60 -4.18
N ALA A 87 -8.00 6.63 -3.68
CA ALA A 87 -6.66 6.98 -4.14
C ALA A 87 -5.63 5.85 -3.88
N LEU A 88 -5.70 5.18 -2.74
CA LEU A 88 -4.77 4.08 -2.41
C LEU A 88 -4.93 2.88 -3.35
N VAL A 89 -6.14 2.65 -3.90
CA VAL A 89 -6.36 1.60 -4.90
C VAL A 89 -5.53 1.83 -6.16
N TYR A 90 -5.32 3.09 -6.56
CA TYR A 90 -4.48 3.42 -7.71
C TYR A 90 -3.01 3.03 -7.53
N ALA A 91 -2.51 2.98 -6.29
CA ALA A 91 -1.17 2.46 -6.02
C ALA A 91 -1.01 0.99 -6.47
N GLY A 92 -2.11 0.23 -6.52
CA GLY A 92 -2.11 -1.14 -7.00
C GLY A 92 -1.73 -1.29 -8.48
N PHE A 93 -1.89 -0.25 -9.32
CA PHE A 93 -1.46 -0.34 -10.71
C PHE A 93 0.06 -0.53 -10.87
N ILE A 94 0.85 -0.36 -9.81
CA ILE A 94 2.27 -0.70 -9.84
C ILE A 94 2.50 -2.21 -10.07
N PHE A 95 1.58 -3.08 -9.63
CA PHE A 95 1.65 -4.51 -9.91
C PHE A 95 1.50 -4.81 -11.40
N VAL A 96 0.67 -4.00 -12.12
CA VAL A 96 0.53 -4.09 -13.58
C VAL A 96 1.85 -3.72 -14.26
N LEU A 97 2.47 -2.61 -13.83
CA LEU A 97 3.75 -2.17 -14.36
C LEU A 97 4.85 -3.21 -14.12
N TYR A 98 4.91 -3.76 -12.92
CA TYR A 98 5.86 -4.83 -12.58
C TYR A 98 5.70 -6.04 -13.49
N ARG A 99 4.45 -6.45 -13.75
CA ARG A 99 4.18 -7.61 -14.62
C ARG A 99 4.57 -7.35 -16.07
N GLU A 100 4.46 -6.14 -16.56
CA GLU A 100 4.86 -5.72 -17.91
C GLU A 100 6.36 -5.33 -18.02
N GLY A 101 7.17 -5.65 -17.00
CA GLY A 101 8.63 -5.54 -17.05
C GLY A 101 9.24 -4.38 -16.26
N PHE A 102 8.44 -3.64 -15.48
CA PHE A 102 9.01 -2.64 -14.57
C PHE A 102 9.80 -3.31 -13.45
N SER A 103 10.93 -2.73 -13.11
CA SER A 103 11.86 -3.34 -12.15
C SER A 103 11.23 -3.56 -10.77
N GLY A 104 11.33 -4.80 -10.25
CA GLY A 104 10.86 -5.16 -8.90
C GLY A 104 11.55 -4.40 -7.76
N TRP A 105 12.68 -3.76 -8.02
CA TRP A 105 13.36 -2.91 -7.05
C TRP A 105 12.53 -1.70 -6.62
N TRP A 106 11.62 -1.21 -7.46
CA TRP A 106 10.70 -0.15 -7.09
C TRP A 106 9.64 -0.62 -6.09
N LEU A 107 9.12 -1.86 -6.26
CA LEU A 107 8.21 -2.45 -5.27
C LEU A 107 8.93 -2.63 -3.93
N PHE A 108 10.17 -3.11 -3.97
CA PHE A 108 11.02 -3.23 -2.79
C PHE A 108 11.27 -1.86 -2.13
N ALA A 109 11.59 -0.83 -2.91
CA ALA A 109 11.83 0.52 -2.39
C ALA A 109 10.58 1.12 -1.72
N ILE A 110 9.40 0.93 -2.30
CA ILE A 110 8.13 1.38 -1.70
C ILE A 110 7.85 0.61 -0.40
N GLY A 111 8.00 -0.71 -0.41
CA GLY A 111 7.83 -1.52 0.81
C GLY A 111 8.80 -1.11 1.91
N MET A 112 10.06 -0.84 1.56
CA MET A 112 11.07 -0.35 2.49
C MET A 112 10.72 1.04 3.02
N ALA A 113 10.22 1.95 2.17
CA ALA A 113 9.82 3.29 2.61
C ALA A 113 8.66 3.24 3.62
N ILE A 114 7.66 2.38 3.38
CA ILE A 114 6.54 2.15 4.33
C ILE A 114 7.08 1.57 5.64
N LEU A 115 7.96 0.57 5.57
CA LEU A 115 8.56 -0.05 6.75
C LEU A 115 9.35 0.97 7.58
N LEU A 116 10.19 1.78 6.94
CA LEU A 116 10.98 2.81 7.61
C LEU A 116 10.09 3.88 8.25
N PHE A 117 9.02 4.29 7.56
CA PHE A 117 8.05 5.23 8.10
C PHE A 117 7.41 4.69 9.39
N ILE A 118 6.92 3.46 9.36
CA ILE A 118 6.30 2.81 10.52
C ILE A 118 7.33 2.64 11.67
N LEU A 119 8.53 2.12 11.37
CA LEU A 119 9.56 1.93 12.38
C LEU A 119 9.98 3.24 13.04
N THR A 120 10.07 4.33 12.27
CA THR A 120 10.44 5.64 12.82
C THR A 120 9.40 6.14 13.82
N LEU A 121 8.11 5.91 13.55
CA LEU A 121 7.02 6.31 14.43
C LEU A 121 6.88 5.43 15.68
N VAL A 122 7.07 4.11 15.52
CA VAL A 122 6.86 3.14 16.64
C VAL A 122 8.07 3.03 17.53
N THR A 123 9.28 3.12 16.99
CA THR A 123 10.51 2.88 17.76
C THR A 123 11.37 4.13 17.88
N SER A 124 12.34 4.28 16.98
CA SER A 124 13.22 5.44 16.93
C SER A 124 13.88 5.57 15.54
N ALA A 125 14.32 6.77 15.20
CA ALA A 125 15.11 7.01 13.99
C ALA A 125 16.39 6.15 13.95
N TYR A 126 17.00 5.89 15.11
CA TYR A 126 18.17 5.01 15.23
C TYR A 126 17.86 3.59 14.74
N THR A 127 16.79 2.99 15.26
CA THR A 127 16.37 1.62 14.92
C THR A 127 15.98 1.51 13.44
N ALA A 128 15.28 2.51 12.91
CA ALA A 128 14.89 2.54 11.50
C ALA A 128 16.11 2.56 10.56
N ILE A 129 17.11 3.41 10.85
CA ILE A 129 18.35 3.48 10.06
C ILE A 129 19.16 2.20 10.23
N LEU A 130 19.22 1.61 11.42
CA LEU A 130 19.91 0.35 11.65
C LEU A 130 19.31 -0.79 10.81
N VAL A 131 17.97 -0.91 10.79
CA VAL A 131 17.27 -1.89 9.96
C VAL A 131 17.56 -1.66 8.48
N LEU A 132 17.56 -0.41 8.02
CA LEU A 132 17.91 -0.07 6.63
C LEU A 132 19.31 -0.55 6.27
N ILE A 133 20.31 -0.24 7.12
CA ILE A 133 21.70 -0.67 6.90
C ILE A 133 21.79 -2.21 6.90
N GLY A 134 21.12 -2.87 7.86
CA GLY A 134 21.09 -4.34 7.95
C GLY A 134 20.53 -5.00 6.69
N VAL A 135 19.42 -4.49 6.18
CA VAL A 135 18.79 -4.99 4.95
C VAL A 135 19.71 -4.79 3.75
N VAL A 136 20.33 -3.62 3.62
CA VAL A 136 21.26 -3.34 2.52
C VAL A 136 22.50 -4.24 2.61
N PHE A 137 23.05 -4.47 3.79
CA PHE A 137 24.16 -5.40 3.96
C PHE A 137 23.75 -6.84 3.62
N PHE A 138 22.58 -7.28 4.05
CA PHE A 138 22.07 -8.61 3.73
C PHE A 138 21.89 -8.82 2.23
N ILE A 139 21.30 -7.86 1.54
CA ILE A 139 21.07 -7.95 0.08
C ILE A 139 22.41 -7.92 -0.68
N ASN A 140 23.38 -7.06 -0.27
CA ASN A 140 24.72 -7.05 -0.87
C ASN A 140 25.43 -8.40 -0.65
N ALA A 141 25.31 -9.00 0.54
CA ALA A 141 25.89 -10.29 0.84
C ALA A 141 25.30 -11.42 -0.05
N LEU A 142 23.98 -11.41 -0.25
CA LEU A 142 23.32 -12.36 -1.17
C LEU A 142 23.77 -12.17 -2.62
N ASN A 143 23.99 -10.95 -3.05
CA ASN A 143 24.41 -10.64 -4.43
C ASN A 143 25.86 -11.05 -4.70
N GLU A 144 26.75 -10.97 -3.72
CA GLU A 144 28.15 -11.38 -3.85
C GLU A 144 28.31 -12.90 -3.84
N GLY A 145 27.41 -13.66 -3.19
CA GLY A 145 27.35 -15.13 -3.24
C GLY A 145 28.57 -15.88 -2.72
N LYS A 146 29.57 -15.19 -2.15
CA LYS A 146 30.80 -15.77 -1.64
C LYS A 146 31.01 -15.40 -0.18
N LEU A 147 31.38 -16.42 0.60
CA LEU A 147 31.77 -16.23 2.01
C LEU A 147 33.20 -15.66 2.06
N ASN A 148 33.31 -14.35 1.89
CA ASN A 148 34.57 -13.63 1.90
C ASN A 148 34.82 -13.00 3.28
N TRP A 149 36.09 -12.73 3.59
CA TRP A 149 36.49 -11.96 4.77
C TRP A 149 35.74 -10.61 4.87
N GLU A 150 35.42 -9.96 3.75
CA GLU A 150 34.65 -8.72 3.70
C GLU A 150 33.23 -8.89 4.26
N LEU A 151 32.59 -10.04 4.02
CA LEU A 151 31.28 -10.37 4.60
C LEU A 151 31.37 -10.47 6.13
N GLY A 152 32.42 -11.14 6.65
CA GLY A 152 32.68 -11.23 8.08
C GLY A 152 32.90 -9.87 8.72
N ALA A 153 33.68 -8.99 8.06
CA ALA A 153 33.92 -7.62 8.50
C ALA A 153 32.62 -6.77 8.51
N ASN A 154 31.78 -6.89 7.50
CA ASN A 154 30.48 -6.20 7.43
C ASN A 154 29.51 -6.67 8.52
N ILE A 155 29.46 -7.98 8.80
CA ILE A 155 28.65 -8.54 9.91
C ILE A 155 29.18 -8.01 11.24
N ALA A 156 30.48 -8.03 11.47
CA ALA A 156 31.08 -7.52 12.70
C ALA A 156 30.79 -6.02 12.89
N ALA A 157 30.93 -5.22 11.82
CA ALA A 157 30.59 -3.81 11.83
C ALA A 157 29.12 -3.56 12.15
N PHE A 158 28.20 -4.34 11.55
CA PHE A 158 26.78 -4.24 11.84
C PHE A 158 26.46 -4.59 13.29
N LEU A 159 27.04 -5.66 13.83
CA LEU A 159 26.89 -6.03 15.25
C LEU A 159 27.42 -4.92 16.17
N LEU A 160 28.54 -4.31 15.84
CA LEU A 160 29.05 -3.16 16.61
C LEU A 160 28.06 -1.99 16.59
N LEU A 161 27.42 -1.72 15.45
CA LEU A 161 26.36 -0.70 15.36
C LEU A 161 25.15 -1.06 16.20
N CYS A 162 24.76 -2.33 16.25
CA CYS A 162 23.65 -2.78 17.12
C CYS A 162 23.91 -2.53 18.61
N PHE A 163 25.16 -2.73 19.06
CA PHE A 163 25.57 -2.52 20.45
C PHE A 163 26.07 -1.09 20.75
N LEU A 164 26.10 -0.21 19.75
CA LEU A 164 26.63 1.15 19.91
C LEU A 164 25.97 1.94 21.06
N PRO A 165 24.63 1.95 21.25
CA PRO A 165 24.02 2.67 22.35
C PRO A 165 24.51 2.17 23.72
N TRP A 166 24.61 0.85 23.89
CA TRP A 166 25.09 0.22 25.13
C TRP A 166 26.57 0.48 25.37
N ILE A 167 27.40 0.46 24.31
CA ILE A 167 28.82 0.77 24.40
C ILE A 167 29.01 2.22 24.82
N MET A 168 28.26 3.15 24.21
CA MET A 168 28.33 4.56 24.54
C MET A 168 27.89 4.83 25.98
N GLU A 169 26.83 4.21 26.44
CA GLU A 169 26.34 4.32 27.82
C GLU A 169 27.40 3.86 28.84
N LYS A 170 28.05 2.71 28.58
CA LYS A 170 29.12 2.20 29.47
C LYS A 170 30.44 2.98 29.39
N ALA A 171 30.75 3.54 28.21
CA ALA A 171 31.95 4.34 28.02
C ALA A 171 31.79 5.79 28.53
N ALA A 172 30.55 6.26 28.66
CA ALA A 172 30.25 7.58 29.18
C ALA A 172 30.50 7.61 30.70
N GLY A 173 31.60 8.22 31.13
CA GLY A 173 31.79 8.60 32.50
C GLY A 173 30.99 9.87 32.85
N PRO A 174 30.73 10.15 34.14
CA PRO A 174 30.07 11.38 34.57
C PRO A 174 30.85 12.61 34.00
N GLU A 175 30.16 13.52 33.35
CA GLU A 175 30.68 14.70 32.66
C GLU A 175 31.50 14.45 31.36
N SER A 176 31.45 13.23 30.79
CA SER A 176 32.14 12.95 29.54
C SER A 176 31.43 13.58 28.32
N PHE A 177 32.21 13.97 27.30
CA PHE A 177 31.63 14.43 26.02
C PHE A 177 30.66 13.41 25.40
N LEU A 178 30.90 12.12 25.62
CA LEU A 178 30.09 11.00 25.11
C LEU A 178 28.67 10.99 25.70
N GLU A 179 28.46 11.48 26.92
CA GLU A 179 27.13 11.59 27.53
C GLU A 179 26.21 12.57 26.77
N LYS A 180 26.80 13.59 26.15
CA LYS A 180 26.07 14.62 25.38
C LYS A 180 25.78 14.22 23.94
N VAL A 181 26.44 13.19 23.41
CA VAL A 181 26.30 12.75 22.02
C VAL A 181 25.28 11.62 21.91
N LYS A 182 24.16 11.87 21.22
CA LYS A 182 23.20 10.81 20.97
C LYS A 182 23.77 9.75 20.02
N PRO A 183 23.54 8.43 20.26
CA PRO A 183 23.98 7.34 19.36
C PRO A 183 23.59 7.53 17.90
N LEU A 184 22.45 8.17 17.65
CA LEU A 184 21.95 8.51 16.32
C LEU A 184 22.96 9.35 15.52
N TYR A 185 23.58 10.37 16.11
CA TYR A 185 24.54 11.23 15.42
C TYR A 185 25.83 10.49 15.07
N VAL A 186 26.26 9.57 15.93
CA VAL A 186 27.41 8.70 15.66
C VAL A 186 27.11 7.77 14.48
N LEU A 187 25.94 7.15 14.46
CA LEU A 187 25.47 6.30 13.35
C LEU A 187 25.42 7.05 12.02
N ILE A 188 24.90 8.27 12.04
CA ILE A 188 24.86 9.14 10.84
C ILE A 188 26.27 9.51 10.39
N GLY A 189 27.15 9.86 11.33
CA GLY A 189 28.54 10.17 11.00
C GLY A 189 29.26 8.99 10.33
N ILE A 190 29.08 7.77 10.87
CA ILE A 190 29.61 6.55 10.27
C ILE A 190 29.00 6.32 8.88
N ALA A 191 27.70 6.49 8.72
CA ALA A 191 27.03 6.36 7.42
C ALA A 191 27.55 7.38 6.41
N LEU A 192 27.68 8.65 6.77
CA LEU A 192 28.19 9.71 5.90
C LEU A 192 29.63 9.45 5.41
N VAL A 193 30.48 8.81 6.21
CA VAL A 193 31.83 8.44 5.82
C VAL A 193 31.86 7.16 4.99
N SER A 194 31.04 6.17 5.35
CA SER A 194 31.03 4.86 4.67
C SER A 194 30.35 4.88 3.30
N ILE A 195 29.30 5.69 3.12
CA ILE A 195 28.56 5.77 1.85
C ILE A 195 29.46 6.16 0.67
N PRO A 196 30.23 7.26 0.71
CA PRO A 196 31.15 7.62 -0.37
C PRO A 196 32.15 6.50 -0.67
N PHE A 197 32.66 5.83 0.37
CA PHE A 197 33.58 4.71 0.21
C PHE A 197 32.94 3.56 -0.59
N PHE A 198 31.73 3.13 -0.23
CA PHE A 198 31.03 2.07 -0.94
C PHE A 198 30.59 2.47 -2.35
N VAL A 199 30.20 3.72 -2.58
CA VAL A 199 29.90 4.24 -3.92
C VAL A 199 31.13 4.19 -4.83
N ILE A 200 32.29 4.66 -4.33
CA ILE A 200 33.55 4.65 -5.09
C ILE A 200 34.04 3.21 -5.32
N LYS A 201 33.93 2.33 -4.30
CA LYS A 201 34.26 0.91 -4.43
C LYS A 201 33.38 0.24 -5.49
N GLY A 202 32.06 0.47 -5.46
CA GLY A 202 31.13 -0.05 -6.44
C GLY A 202 31.40 0.45 -7.86
N TYR A 203 31.75 1.71 -8.01
CA TYR A 203 32.15 2.28 -9.31
C TYR A 203 33.45 1.65 -9.85
N LYS A 204 34.48 1.53 -9.01
CA LYS A 204 35.77 0.91 -9.39
C LYS A 204 35.65 -0.59 -9.69
N SER A 205 34.81 -1.33 -8.97
CA SER A 205 34.58 -2.75 -9.17
C SER A 205 33.54 -3.06 -10.26
N HIS A 206 33.01 -2.04 -10.95
CA HIS A 206 31.89 -2.15 -11.88
C HIS A 206 30.62 -2.81 -11.29
N ASN A 207 30.50 -2.84 -9.97
CA ASN A 207 29.33 -3.34 -9.26
C ASN A 207 28.30 -2.22 -9.09
N ARG A 208 27.44 -2.04 -10.10
CA ARG A 208 26.35 -1.03 -10.08
C ARG A 208 25.41 -1.20 -8.91
N PHE A 209 25.19 -2.42 -8.48
CA PHE A 209 24.29 -2.74 -7.38
C PHE A 209 24.81 -2.16 -6.05
N LEU A 210 26.11 -2.30 -5.76
CA LEU A 210 26.72 -1.74 -4.55
C LEU A 210 26.62 -0.20 -4.51
N SER A 211 26.81 0.46 -5.64
CA SER A 211 26.66 1.92 -5.73
C SER A 211 25.20 2.36 -5.54
N LEU A 212 24.25 1.68 -6.18
CA LEU A 212 22.83 2.02 -6.08
C LEU A 212 22.26 1.74 -4.68
N SER A 213 22.63 0.62 -4.06
CA SER A 213 22.21 0.29 -2.69
C SER A 213 22.73 1.30 -1.67
N SER A 214 23.97 1.77 -1.84
CA SER A 214 24.55 2.82 -0.99
C SER A 214 23.83 4.16 -1.13
N LEU A 215 23.42 4.53 -2.36
CA LEU A 215 22.55 5.70 -2.58
C LEU A 215 21.16 5.51 -1.99
N GLY A 216 20.63 4.27 -2.02
CA GLY A 216 19.38 3.92 -1.36
C GLY A 216 19.42 4.15 0.16
N VAL A 217 20.56 3.93 0.81
CA VAL A 217 20.73 4.26 2.23
C VAL A 217 20.58 5.76 2.46
N VAL A 218 21.16 6.60 1.61
CA VAL A 218 20.99 8.06 1.71
C VAL A 218 19.51 8.45 1.62
N ALA A 219 18.82 7.94 0.61
CA ALA A 219 17.40 8.21 0.43
C ALA A 219 16.56 7.73 1.64
N GLY A 220 16.87 6.57 2.19
CA GLY A 220 16.21 6.04 3.38
C GLY A 220 16.48 6.88 4.64
N ILE A 221 17.71 7.34 4.84
CA ILE A 221 18.04 8.28 5.94
C ILE A 221 17.25 9.58 5.79
N MET A 222 17.22 10.16 4.58
CA MET A 222 16.40 11.37 4.32
C MET A 222 14.93 11.15 4.63
N LEU A 223 14.40 9.99 4.26
CA LEU A 223 13.00 9.61 4.55
C LEU A 223 12.76 9.53 6.06
N VAL A 224 13.64 8.86 6.83
CA VAL A 224 13.53 8.76 8.28
C VAL A 224 13.47 10.13 8.94
N PHE A 225 14.33 11.07 8.52
CA PHE A 225 14.32 12.45 9.07
C PHE A 225 13.11 13.27 8.60
N SER A 226 12.61 13.02 7.39
CA SER A 226 11.41 13.71 6.90
C SER A 226 10.13 13.16 7.52
N THR A 227 10.16 11.97 8.13
CA THR A 227 8.97 11.32 8.71
C THR A 227 8.28 12.21 9.74
N ASP A 228 9.02 12.75 10.71
CA ASP A 228 8.46 13.63 11.75
C ASP A 228 7.84 14.88 11.15
N PHE A 229 8.49 15.45 10.13
CA PHE A 229 7.97 16.62 9.44
C PHE A 229 6.69 16.31 8.67
N ILE A 230 6.68 15.21 7.92
CA ILE A 230 5.50 14.76 7.15
C ILE A 230 4.35 14.47 8.10
N PHE A 231 4.60 13.72 9.17
CA PHE A 231 3.59 13.29 10.12
C PHE A 231 2.96 14.45 10.88
N ASN A 232 3.77 15.43 11.32
CA ASN A 232 3.31 16.52 12.16
C ASN A 232 2.81 17.76 11.39
N ASN A 233 3.33 18.00 10.15
CA ASN A 233 3.06 19.25 9.42
C ASN A 233 2.29 19.08 8.11
N ILE A 234 2.35 17.89 7.48
CA ILE A 234 1.71 17.66 6.17
C ILE A 234 0.42 16.88 6.32
N MET A 235 0.39 15.89 7.22
CA MET A 235 -0.79 15.06 7.41
C MET A 235 -1.90 15.83 8.13
N GLN A 236 -3.12 15.61 7.66
CA GLN A 236 -4.32 16.16 8.31
C GLN A 236 -4.55 15.47 9.67
N ASP A 237 -5.10 16.21 10.64
CA ASP A 237 -5.28 15.70 12.02
C ASP A 237 -6.06 14.38 12.08
N HIS A 238 -7.07 14.20 11.23
CA HIS A 238 -7.85 12.96 11.21
C HIS A 238 -7.05 11.77 10.65
N GLN A 239 -6.13 11.99 9.69
CA GLN A 239 -5.25 10.96 9.16
C GLN A 239 -4.19 10.57 10.18
N ARG A 240 -3.60 11.57 10.85
CA ARG A 240 -2.62 11.36 11.92
C ARG A 240 -3.20 10.54 13.06
N LYS A 241 -4.40 10.89 13.56
CA LYS A 241 -5.10 10.13 14.60
C LYS A 241 -5.33 8.67 14.21
N ARG A 242 -5.70 8.40 12.95
CA ARG A 242 -5.90 7.02 12.47
C ARG A 242 -4.61 6.20 12.52
N ILE A 243 -3.47 6.80 12.20
CA ILE A 243 -2.16 6.14 12.26
C ILE A 243 -1.71 5.97 13.71
N GLU A 244 -1.87 6.98 14.57
CA GLU A 244 -1.54 6.92 15.99
C GLU A 244 -2.30 5.78 16.69
N VAL A 245 -3.59 5.64 16.41
CA VAL A 245 -4.42 4.57 16.97
C VAL A 245 -4.03 3.20 16.41
N LEU A 246 -3.79 3.11 15.09
CA LEU A 246 -3.35 1.86 14.44
C LEU A 246 -2.04 1.33 15.04
N LEU A 247 -1.08 2.23 15.28
CA LEU A 247 0.23 1.87 15.81
C LEU A 247 0.24 1.71 17.34
N GLY A 248 -0.91 1.89 18.00
CA GLY A 248 -1.00 1.81 19.48
C GLY A 248 -0.30 2.95 20.21
N LEU A 249 -0.01 4.06 19.51
CA LEU A 249 0.63 5.25 20.11
C LEU A 249 -0.35 6.08 20.94
N LYS A 250 -1.64 5.97 20.63
CA LYS A 250 -2.74 6.58 21.39
C LYS A 250 -3.91 5.61 21.47
N GLU A 251 -4.52 5.54 22.64
CA GLU A 251 -5.78 4.85 22.83
C GLU A 251 -6.94 5.83 22.57
N ASP A 252 -7.79 5.49 21.61
CA ASP A 252 -9.03 6.21 21.34
C ASP A 252 -10.18 5.21 21.15
N PRO A 253 -10.60 4.53 22.24
CA PRO A 253 -11.60 3.47 22.17
C PRO A 253 -13.01 3.97 21.86
N ALA A 254 -13.27 5.27 21.99
CA ALA A 254 -14.58 5.89 21.73
C ALA A 254 -14.64 6.66 20.40
N GLY A 255 -13.48 6.92 19.76
CA GLY A 255 -13.38 7.69 18.53
C GLY A 255 -12.97 6.83 17.33
N VAL A 256 -11.83 7.16 16.73
CA VAL A 256 -11.34 6.51 15.51
C VAL A 256 -11.07 5.01 15.69
N GLY A 257 -10.62 4.58 16.87
CA GLY A 257 -10.36 3.17 17.21
C GLY A 257 -11.62 2.35 17.47
N TYR A 258 -12.76 3.00 17.73
CA TYR A 258 -14.00 2.31 18.09
C TYR A 258 -14.42 1.27 17.04
N ASN A 259 -14.47 1.67 15.77
CA ASN A 259 -14.93 0.80 14.68
C ASN A 259 -14.05 -0.44 14.53
N VAL A 260 -12.72 -0.28 14.64
CA VAL A 260 -11.76 -1.41 14.54
C VAL A 260 -11.90 -2.32 15.74
N ASN A 261 -11.97 -1.76 16.95
CA ASN A 261 -12.11 -2.55 18.18
C ASN A 261 -13.41 -3.36 18.15
N GLN A 262 -14.54 -2.75 17.78
CA GLN A 262 -15.82 -3.45 17.66
C GLN A 262 -15.80 -4.51 16.55
N SER A 263 -15.13 -4.23 15.43
CA SER A 263 -14.94 -5.21 14.35
C SER A 263 -14.12 -6.40 14.82
N MET A 264 -13.01 -6.18 15.53
CA MET A 264 -12.19 -7.27 16.08
C MET A 264 -12.93 -8.09 17.14
N ILE A 265 -13.73 -7.45 18.00
CA ILE A 265 -14.60 -8.13 18.98
C ILE A 265 -15.62 -8.99 18.25
N ALA A 266 -16.26 -8.45 17.20
CA ALA A 266 -17.23 -9.19 16.40
C ALA A 266 -16.61 -10.44 15.78
N ILE A 267 -15.50 -10.30 15.04
CA ILE A 267 -14.76 -11.41 14.43
C ILE A 267 -14.33 -12.44 15.47
N GLY A 268 -13.72 -11.98 16.58
CA GLY A 268 -13.25 -12.86 17.66
C GLY A 268 -14.40 -13.62 18.33
N SER A 269 -15.58 -13.01 18.45
CA SER A 269 -16.76 -13.63 19.06
C SER A 269 -17.38 -14.75 18.22
N GLY A 270 -17.10 -14.76 16.90
CA GLY A 270 -17.59 -15.81 16.00
C GLY A 270 -16.87 -17.15 16.14
N GLY A 271 -15.65 -17.17 16.71
CA GLY A 271 -14.88 -18.40 16.86
C GLY A 271 -14.61 -19.13 15.54
N VAL A 272 -14.63 -20.47 15.55
CA VAL A 272 -14.33 -21.28 14.36
C VAL A 272 -15.52 -21.35 13.41
N THR A 273 -16.73 -21.59 13.92
CA THR A 273 -17.93 -21.91 13.11
C THR A 273 -18.95 -20.79 13.05
N GLY A 274 -18.74 -19.69 13.79
CA GLY A 274 -19.66 -18.57 13.86
C GLY A 274 -20.84 -18.80 14.82
N LYS A 275 -21.62 -17.73 15.02
CA LYS A 275 -22.84 -17.73 15.84
C LYS A 275 -24.08 -18.17 15.06
N GLY A 276 -23.97 -18.31 13.74
CA GLY A 276 -25.07 -18.57 12.83
C GLY A 276 -25.58 -17.32 12.14
N PHE A 277 -26.23 -17.53 10.99
CA PHE A 277 -26.75 -16.45 10.15
C PHE A 277 -27.78 -15.60 10.91
N LEU A 278 -27.63 -14.29 10.88
CA LEU A 278 -28.42 -13.27 11.60
C LEU A 278 -28.39 -13.38 13.14
N ASN A 279 -27.50 -14.19 13.71
CA ASN A 279 -27.33 -14.35 15.15
C ASN A 279 -26.13 -13.59 15.71
N GLY A 280 -25.51 -12.73 14.91
CA GLY A 280 -24.41 -11.87 15.35
C GLY A 280 -24.89 -10.82 16.36
N THR A 281 -24.35 -10.81 17.57
CA THR A 281 -24.76 -9.85 18.59
C THR A 281 -24.18 -8.46 18.36
N GLN A 282 -22.88 -8.39 17.98
CA GLN A 282 -22.21 -7.11 17.70
C GLN A 282 -22.76 -6.42 16.45
N THR A 283 -23.01 -7.22 15.41
CA THR A 283 -23.52 -6.72 14.14
C THR A 283 -25.02 -6.45 14.18
N THR A 284 -25.85 -7.34 14.74
CA THR A 284 -27.31 -7.18 14.79
C THR A 284 -27.74 -5.98 15.67
N PHE A 285 -27.06 -5.75 16.79
CA PHE A 285 -27.36 -4.60 17.67
C PHE A 285 -26.67 -3.28 17.20
N GLY A 286 -25.96 -3.30 16.07
CA GLY A 286 -25.38 -2.07 15.49
C GLY A 286 -24.20 -1.52 16.26
N PHE A 287 -23.49 -2.33 17.07
CA PHE A 287 -22.26 -1.90 17.75
C PHE A 287 -21.11 -1.63 16.79
N VAL A 288 -21.11 -2.26 15.60
CA VAL A 288 -20.14 -1.97 14.54
C VAL A 288 -20.77 -0.97 13.57
N PRO A 289 -20.34 0.30 13.54
CA PRO A 289 -20.81 1.25 12.53
C PRO A 289 -20.40 0.81 11.13
N GLU A 290 -21.27 1.09 10.14
CA GLU A 290 -21.00 0.79 8.72
C GLU A 290 -20.70 -0.72 8.46
N GLN A 291 -21.30 -1.61 9.23
CA GLN A 291 -21.13 -3.06 9.13
C GLN A 291 -21.54 -3.64 7.77
N SER A 292 -22.50 -3.02 7.09
CA SER A 292 -22.98 -3.49 5.77
C SER A 292 -22.14 -2.99 4.60
N THR A 293 -21.35 -1.96 4.80
CA THR A 293 -20.51 -1.31 3.78
C THR A 293 -19.04 -1.63 3.99
N ASP A 294 -18.36 -0.84 4.80
CA ASP A 294 -16.91 -0.90 4.96
C ASP A 294 -16.44 -2.07 5.83
N PHE A 295 -17.28 -2.49 6.79
CA PHE A 295 -16.95 -3.55 7.76
C PHE A 295 -17.72 -4.85 7.53
N ILE A 296 -18.20 -5.11 6.29
CA ILE A 296 -18.99 -6.34 6.00
C ILE A 296 -18.23 -7.62 6.37
N PHE A 297 -16.92 -7.63 6.28
CA PHE A 297 -16.10 -8.79 6.62
C PHE A 297 -16.20 -9.18 8.10
N CYS A 298 -16.44 -8.22 9.02
CA CYS A 298 -16.65 -8.54 10.42
C CYS A 298 -18.00 -9.25 10.66
N THR A 299 -19.03 -8.94 9.87
CA THR A 299 -20.31 -9.65 9.91
C THR A 299 -20.13 -11.11 9.49
N VAL A 300 -19.35 -11.35 8.41
CA VAL A 300 -18.99 -12.72 8.02
C VAL A 300 -18.24 -13.42 9.15
N GLY A 301 -17.29 -12.74 9.81
CA GLY A 301 -16.51 -13.29 10.92
C GLY A 301 -17.37 -13.63 12.13
N GLU A 302 -18.35 -12.80 12.48
CA GLU A 302 -19.24 -13.06 13.62
C GLU A 302 -20.24 -14.17 13.34
N GLU A 303 -20.87 -14.16 12.16
CA GLU A 303 -21.95 -15.10 11.83
C GLU A 303 -21.45 -16.47 11.37
N TRP A 304 -20.36 -16.51 10.57
CA TRP A 304 -19.83 -17.73 9.95
C TRP A 304 -18.46 -18.13 10.50
N GLY A 305 -17.89 -17.36 11.41
CA GLY A 305 -16.62 -17.63 12.07
C GLY A 305 -15.43 -17.66 11.13
N PHE A 306 -14.35 -18.29 11.61
CA PHE A 306 -13.12 -18.44 10.85
C PHE A 306 -13.33 -19.17 9.51
N VAL A 307 -14.18 -20.20 9.49
CA VAL A 307 -14.46 -20.96 8.26
C VAL A 307 -15.13 -20.07 7.21
N GLY A 308 -16.09 -19.23 7.59
CA GLY A 308 -16.72 -18.28 6.68
C GLY A 308 -15.73 -17.25 6.12
N CYS A 309 -14.90 -16.68 6.99
CA CYS A 309 -13.82 -15.77 6.58
C CYS A 309 -12.86 -16.42 5.58
N LEU A 310 -12.42 -17.64 5.86
CA LEU A 310 -11.53 -18.40 4.99
C LEU A 310 -12.17 -18.66 3.62
N VAL A 311 -13.43 -19.07 3.58
CA VAL A 311 -14.16 -19.30 2.32
C VAL A 311 -14.24 -18.02 1.50
N VAL A 312 -14.59 -16.88 2.11
CA VAL A 312 -14.63 -15.58 1.41
C VAL A 312 -13.28 -15.22 0.84
N ILE A 313 -12.20 -15.32 1.62
CA ILE A 313 -10.84 -15.03 1.15
C ILE A 313 -10.46 -15.94 -0.01
N LEU A 314 -10.71 -17.25 0.10
CA LEU A 314 -10.40 -18.22 -0.95
C LEU A 314 -11.17 -17.94 -2.24
N LEU A 315 -12.44 -17.51 -2.16
CA LEU A 315 -13.23 -17.11 -3.34
C LEU A 315 -12.61 -15.90 -4.04
N TYR A 316 -12.17 -14.87 -3.31
CA TYR A 316 -11.48 -13.72 -3.91
C TYR A 316 -10.11 -14.11 -4.49
N VAL A 317 -9.32 -14.90 -3.78
CA VAL A 317 -8.04 -15.42 -4.27
C VAL A 317 -8.24 -16.22 -5.55
N PHE A 318 -9.25 -17.09 -5.60
CA PHE A 318 -9.60 -17.86 -6.80
C PHE A 318 -10.03 -16.95 -7.95
N MET A 319 -10.86 -15.93 -7.68
CA MET A 319 -11.31 -14.96 -8.69
C MET A 319 -10.12 -14.17 -9.27
N ILE A 320 -9.25 -13.64 -8.41
CA ILE A 320 -8.05 -12.91 -8.83
C ILE A 320 -7.11 -13.82 -9.63
N TRP A 321 -6.84 -15.03 -9.11
CA TRP A 321 -6.02 -16.02 -9.80
C TRP A 321 -6.60 -16.36 -11.19
N ARG A 322 -7.91 -16.51 -11.28
CA ARG A 322 -8.58 -16.82 -12.54
C ARG A 322 -8.45 -15.68 -13.55
N ILE A 323 -8.63 -14.43 -13.12
CA ILE A 323 -8.45 -13.25 -13.97
C ILE A 323 -7.00 -13.17 -14.46
N ILE A 324 -6.02 -13.37 -13.58
CA ILE A 324 -4.60 -13.38 -13.95
C ILE A 324 -4.29 -14.51 -14.92
N ALA A 325 -4.76 -15.73 -14.65
CA ALA A 325 -4.52 -16.88 -15.52
C ALA A 325 -5.13 -16.73 -16.93
N ASP A 326 -6.31 -16.13 -17.03
CA ASP A 326 -6.94 -15.83 -18.32
C ASP A 326 -6.22 -14.66 -19.03
N SER A 327 -5.71 -13.67 -18.28
CA SER A 327 -4.87 -12.59 -18.82
C SER A 327 -3.55 -13.11 -19.39
N GLU A 328 -2.88 -14.04 -18.69
CA GLU A 328 -1.63 -14.68 -19.18
C GLU A 328 -1.85 -15.49 -20.47
N ARG A 329 -3.04 -16.04 -20.66
CA ARG A 329 -3.40 -16.82 -21.86
C ARG A 329 -3.82 -15.93 -23.02
N SER A 330 -4.07 -14.65 -22.76
CA SER A 330 -4.47 -13.68 -23.81
C SER A 330 -3.31 -13.39 -24.74
N ARG A 331 -3.57 -13.40 -26.04
CA ARG A 331 -2.60 -13.06 -27.09
C ARG A 331 -2.56 -11.54 -27.35
N GLU A 332 -3.68 -10.85 -27.12
CA GLU A 332 -3.78 -9.41 -27.27
C GLU A 332 -3.23 -8.72 -26.02
N ALA A 333 -2.20 -7.89 -26.19
CA ALA A 333 -1.59 -7.12 -25.10
C ALA A 333 -2.62 -6.23 -24.36
N PHE A 334 -3.59 -5.66 -25.11
CA PHE A 334 -4.65 -4.85 -24.52
C PHE A 334 -5.48 -5.64 -23.50
N THR A 335 -5.98 -6.82 -23.90
CA THR A 335 -6.80 -7.70 -23.05
C THR A 335 -6.01 -8.16 -21.81
N ARG A 336 -4.74 -8.54 -22.03
CA ARG A 336 -3.83 -8.97 -20.95
C ARG A 336 -3.63 -7.88 -19.92
N ILE A 337 -3.23 -6.67 -20.33
CA ILE A 337 -2.94 -5.54 -19.44
C ILE A 337 -4.22 -5.10 -18.71
N TYR A 338 -5.34 -5.03 -19.43
CA TYR A 338 -6.63 -4.70 -18.82
C TYR A 338 -7.01 -5.72 -17.73
N GLY A 339 -6.82 -7.01 -17.96
CA GLY A 339 -7.06 -8.05 -16.96
C GLY A 339 -6.18 -7.91 -15.72
N TYR A 340 -4.90 -7.53 -15.87
CA TYR A 340 -4.05 -7.22 -14.72
C TYR A 340 -4.54 -5.98 -13.95
N CYS A 341 -5.07 -4.96 -14.64
CA CYS A 341 -5.67 -3.80 -13.98
C CYS A 341 -6.89 -4.22 -13.14
N VAL A 342 -7.77 -5.07 -13.69
CA VAL A 342 -8.94 -5.60 -12.98
C VAL A 342 -8.50 -6.38 -11.74
N ALA A 343 -7.58 -7.32 -11.89
CA ALA A 343 -7.04 -8.11 -10.79
C ALA A 343 -6.42 -7.24 -9.68
N SER A 344 -5.65 -6.22 -10.09
CA SER A 344 -5.01 -5.27 -9.18
C SER A 344 -6.04 -4.44 -8.39
N CYS A 345 -7.09 -3.92 -9.05
CA CYS A 345 -8.15 -3.18 -8.36
C CYS A 345 -8.85 -4.07 -7.32
N ILE A 346 -9.24 -5.30 -7.68
CA ILE A 346 -9.91 -6.24 -6.77
C ILE A 346 -8.98 -6.60 -5.60
N PHE A 347 -7.72 -6.88 -5.89
CA PHE A 347 -6.72 -7.20 -4.87
C PHE A 347 -6.54 -6.06 -3.86
N MET A 348 -6.41 -4.83 -4.33
CA MET A 348 -6.23 -3.68 -3.43
C MET A 348 -7.45 -3.44 -2.55
N HIS A 349 -8.67 -3.56 -3.09
CA HIS A 349 -9.88 -3.46 -2.29
C HIS A 349 -9.95 -4.58 -1.23
N LEU A 350 -9.68 -5.83 -1.61
CA LEU A 350 -9.63 -6.97 -0.70
C LEU A 350 -8.61 -6.74 0.42
N PHE A 351 -7.38 -6.38 0.04
CA PHE A 351 -6.27 -6.20 0.97
C PHE A 351 -6.54 -5.09 1.99
N ILE A 352 -7.02 -3.95 1.51
CA ILE A 352 -7.29 -2.80 2.37
C ILE A 352 -8.53 -3.06 3.25
N ASN A 353 -9.62 -3.59 2.69
CA ASN A 353 -10.85 -3.84 3.45
C ASN A 353 -10.61 -4.86 4.58
N ILE A 354 -10.02 -6.01 4.26
CA ILE A 354 -9.72 -7.02 5.29
C ILE A 354 -8.69 -6.45 6.28
N GLY A 355 -7.63 -5.80 5.78
CA GLY A 355 -6.61 -5.21 6.63
C GLY A 355 -7.16 -4.22 7.67
N MET A 356 -8.12 -3.37 7.28
CA MET A 356 -8.73 -2.43 8.22
C MET A 356 -9.70 -3.10 9.21
N THR A 357 -10.41 -4.16 8.79
CA THR A 357 -11.35 -4.87 9.69
C THR A 357 -10.65 -5.68 10.77
N ILE A 358 -9.43 -6.16 10.50
CA ILE A 358 -8.61 -6.91 11.47
C ILE A 358 -7.54 -6.04 12.16
N GLY A 359 -7.57 -4.73 11.95
CA GLY A 359 -6.67 -3.79 12.62
C GLY A 359 -5.22 -3.78 12.12
N LEU A 360 -4.95 -4.27 10.90
CA LEU A 360 -3.62 -4.20 10.26
C LEU A 360 -3.42 -2.93 9.41
N MET A 361 -4.51 -2.24 9.10
CA MET A 361 -4.49 -0.99 8.34
C MET A 361 -5.41 0.06 8.98
N PRO A 362 -5.15 1.36 8.79
CA PRO A 362 -6.04 2.40 9.30
C PRO A 362 -7.41 2.31 8.61
N VAL A 363 -8.45 2.74 9.32
CA VAL A 363 -9.81 2.80 8.76
C VAL A 363 -9.86 3.85 7.66
N ILE A 364 -10.05 3.41 6.42
CA ILE A 364 -10.02 4.28 5.25
C ILE A 364 -11.41 4.35 4.58
N GLY A 365 -12.30 3.37 4.84
CA GLY A 365 -13.64 3.33 4.27
C GLY A 365 -13.66 2.87 2.82
N ILE A 366 -13.21 1.65 2.55
CA ILE A 366 -13.25 1.03 1.21
C ILE A 366 -14.16 -0.19 1.24
N PRO A 367 -15.16 -0.28 0.33
CA PRO A 367 -16.04 -1.44 0.26
C PRO A 367 -15.31 -2.67 -0.28
N LEU A 368 -15.75 -3.85 0.17
CA LEU A 368 -15.29 -5.13 -0.36
C LEU A 368 -16.05 -5.42 -1.68
N PRO A 369 -15.35 -5.57 -2.83
CA PRO A 369 -15.98 -5.71 -4.15
C PRO A 369 -17.02 -6.84 -4.19
N LEU A 370 -18.20 -6.58 -4.73
CA LEU A 370 -19.31 -7.55 -4.90
C LEU A 370 -19.94 -8.10 -3.60
N LEU A 371 -19.37 -7.81 -2.43
CA LEU A 371 -19.93 -8.27 -1.15
C LEU A 371 -20.51 -7.13 -0.33
N SER A 372 -19.81 -5.99 -0.24
CA SER A 372 -20.28 -4.83 0.50
C SER A 372 -21.53 -4.22 -0.14
N TYR A 373 -22.42 -3.73 0.71
CA TYR A 373 -23.54 -2.93 0.26
C TYR A 373 -23.05 -1.60 -0.30
N GLY A 374 -23.38 -1.32 -1.57
CA GLY A 374 -23.00 -0.09 -2.25
C GLY A 374 -23.31 -0.15 -3.74
N GLY A 375 -24.35 0.57 -4.18
CA GLY A 375 -24.81 0.51 -5.57
C GLY A 375 -23.73 0.92 -6.58
N SER A 376 -23.03 2.03 -6.37
CA SER A 376 -21.99 2.53 -7.28
C SER A 376 -20.78 1.59 -7.36
N SER A 377 -20.35 1.03 -6.24
CA SER A 377 -19.25 0.07 -6.18
C SER A 377 -19.61 -1.24 -6.88
N LEU A 378 -20.79 -1.80 -6.60
CA LEU A 378 -21.26 -3.03 -7.25
C LEU A 378 -21.33 -2.88 -8.77
N TRP A 379 -21.89 -1.76 -9.25
CA TRP A 379 -21.95 -1.43 -10.68
C TRP A 379 -20.54 -1.33 -11.29
N ALA A 380 -19.65 -0.60 -10.66
CA ALA A 380 -18.32 -0.36 -11.19
C ALA A 380 -17.53 -1.67 -11.30
N PHE A 381 -17.51 -2.51 -10.26
CA PHE A 381 -16.81 -3.79 -10.31
C PHE A 381 -17.46 -4.77 -11.27
N THR A 382 -18.79 -4.79 -11.36
CA THR A 382 -19.48 -5.61 -12.35
C THR A 382 -19.06 -5.22 -13.77
N VAL A 383 -19.11 -3.93 -14.12
CA VAL A 383 -18.70 -3.43 -15.43
C VAL A 383 -17.22 -3.73 -15.68
N LEU A 384 -16.35 -3.49 -14.70
CA LEU A 384 -14.91 -3.74 -14.78
C LEU A 384 -14.61 -5.20 -15.17
N ILE A 385 -15.25 -6.14 -14.48
CA ILE A 385 -15.08 -7.59 -14.72
C ILE A 385 -15.71 -8.01 -16.05
N PHE A 386 -16.92 -7.54 -16.37
CA PHE A 386 -17.60 -7.93 -17.61
C PHE A 386 -16.93 -7.41 -18.87
N ILE A 387 -16.30 -6.22 -18.82
CA ILE A 387 -15.46 -5.75 -19.93
C ILE A 387 -14.30 -6.74 -20.16
N PHE A 388 -13.63 -7.19 -19.10
CA PHE A 388 -12.55 -8.19 -19.24
C PHE A 388 -13.06 -9.50 -19.86
N ILE A 389 -14.19 -10.02 -19.35
CA ILE A 389 -14.77 -11.26 -19.88
C ILE A 389 -15.15 -11.10 -21.36
N ALA A 390 -15.73 -9.95 -21.75
CA ALA A 390 -16.11 -9.66 -23.12
C ALA A 390 -14.90 -9.63 -24.06
N LEU A 391 -13.81 -8.94 -23.63
CA LEU A 391 -12.56 -8.87 -24.39
C LEU A 391 -11.93 -10.25 -24.57
N TYR A 392 -11.81 -11.01 -23.50
CA TYR A 392 -11.22 -12.36 -23.52
C TYR A 392 -12.05 -13.35 -24.37
N ARG A 393 -13.40 -13.29 -24.29
CA ARG A 393 -14.28 -14.11 -25.13
C ARG A 393 -14.19 -13.73 -26.60
N ARG A 394 -14.09 -12.44 -26.91
CA ARG A 394 -13.91 -11.96 -28.28
C ARG A 394 -12.64 -12.54 -28.87
N GLU A 395 -11.54 -12.47 -28.17
CA GLU A 395 -10.26 -13.04 -28.59
C GLU A 395 -10.36 -14.54 -28.90
N LYS A 396 -10.95 -15.33 -27.98
CA LYS A 396 -11.16 -16.77 -28.18
C LYS A 396 -12.04 -17.13 -29.40
N LYS A 397 -12.87 -16.23 -29.85
CA LYS A 397 -13.74 -16.46 -31.02
C LYS A 397 -12.99 -16.25 -32.34
N TYR A 398 -11.96 -15.43 -32.35
CA TYR A 398 -11.20 -15.09 -33.54
C TYR A 398 -9.91 -15.94 -33.69
N TYR A 399 -9.48 -16.63 -32.68
CA TYR A 399 -8.33 -17.53 -32.65
C TYR A 399 -8.71 -18.91 -32.09
#